data_6d461ffdaada79f933c03df9683c7139
#
_entry.id   6d461ffdaada79f933c03df9683c7139
#
_cell.length_a   1.000
_cell.length_b   1.000
_cell.length_c   1.000
_cell.angle_alpha   90.00
_cell.angle_beta   90.00
_cell.angle_gamma   90.00
#
_symmetry.space_group_name_H-M   'P 1'
#
loop_
_entity.id
_entity.type
_entity.pdbx_description
1 polymer ?
#
loop_
_entity_poly.entity_id
_entity_poly.type
_entity_poly.pdbx_seq_one_letter_code
_entity_poly.pdbx_strand_id
1 'polypeptide(L)'
;MPFLIHLFTSRLQYDCDYRTVKHAYEEAQDKESKPPERKKHPSKLDPYREIIQDKIKDQCSAYSIFKFIEHKGFGGSYSLVKTYCHQIKQAKVHKATVRVEHSPGLSAQVDWKEDMRLISNQGEIFEFNIFLYVLPYSKKKYVTLTFDRKQDTLFECLDDAFYQTGGVPKEIWFDNMKTVVDHSRSQFSKPHFNKRFYAFSKDAGFTPIACRPFRPQTKGCVEALARTVDRLRVYNHEFYDAVELCHLVNNLCVELNNEVSQSTDQTPDERWQTNEKEHLHPYQKNLLNPYFEDFIRRKVTKEAMVIFRKCRYSVAPRYIGKEVEIELSDKEDQVQIYYNGELLRSHPLTTKQLNYHEEDYFQILKSDVMSHKEDDEIRAYTRESLKQYDLVEVADEE
;
A
#
# COMPACT_ATOMS: atom_id res chain seq x y z
N MET A 1 -20.60 25.84 63.61
CA MET A 1 -19.46 26.66 63.13
C MET A 1 -18.48 25.93 62.26
N PRO A 2 -18.13 24.61 62.35
CA PRO A 2 -17.18 23.97 61.42
C PRO A 2 -17.63 23.87 59.95
N PHE A 3 -18.93 23.77 59.70
CA PHE A 3 -19.55 23.58 58.40
C PHE A 3 -19.36 24.78 57.43
N LEU A 4 -19.51 26.00 57.96
CA LEU A 4 -19.32 27.21 57.13
C LEU A 4 -17.90 27.46 56.77
N ILE A 5 -16.93 27.06 57.59
CA ILE A 5 -15.48 27.16 57.28
C ILE A 5 -15.09 26.21 56.14
N HIS A 6 -15.66 25.01 56.12
CA HIS A 6 -15.36 24.02 55.03
C HIS A 6 -15.91 24.46 53.68
N LEU A 7 -17.08 25.08 53.62
CA LEU A 7 -17.66 25.63 52.41
C LEU A 7 -16.86 26.82 51.86
N PHE A 8 -16.32 27.68 52.78
CA PHE A 8 -15.48 28.82 52.39
C PHE A 8 -14.10 28.38 51.85
N THR A 9 -13.48 27.37 52.45
CA THR A 9 -12.18 26.82 51.97
C THR A 9 -12.31 26.13 50.62
N SER A 10 -13.39 25.37 50.40
CA SER A 10 -13.67 24.75 49.11
C SER A 10 -13.93 25.78 48.00
N ARG A 11 -14.57 26.89 48.28
CA ARG A 11 -14.77 28.01 47.35
C ARG A 11 -13.42 28.58 46.87
N LEU A 12 -12.51 28.84 47.80
CA LEU A 12 -11.17 29.37 47.49
C LEU A 12 -10.30 28.40 46.73
N GLN A 13 -10.48 27.10 46.98
CA GLN A 13 -9.68 26.06 46.36
C GLN A 13 -10.11 25.72 44.91
N TYR A 14 -11.39 25.85 44.59
CA TYR A 14 -11.98 25.44 43.31
C TYR A 14 -12.56 26.60 42.48
N ASP A 15 -12.37 27.83 42.88
CA ASP A 15 -12.87 29.06 42.23
C ASP A 15 -14.34 28.96 41.80
N CYS A 16 -15.18 28.43 42.68
CA CYS A 16 -16.59 28.17 42.44
C CYS A 16 -17.48 29.11 43.27
N ASP A 17 -18.68 29.41 42.71
CA ASP A 17 -19.71 30.16 43.48
C ASP A 17 -20.18 29.36 44.72
N TYR A 18 -20.37 30.04 45.82
CA TYR A 18 -20.86 29.44 47.08
C TYR A 18 -22.11 28.57 46.91
N ARG A 19 -23.02 28.99 46.06
CA ARG A 19 -24.26 28.24 45.79
C ARG A 19 -23.98 26.92 45.14
N THR A 20 -23.00 26.85 44.24
CA THR A 20 -22.56 25.63 43.57
C THR A 20 -21.95 24.64 44.57
N VAL A 21 -21.09 25.13 45.47
CA VAL A 21 -20.46 24.29 46.49
C VAL A 21 -21.51 23.79 47.51
N LYS A 22 -22.44 24.64 47.90
CA LYS A 22 -23.55 24.29 48.81
C LYS A 22 -24.45 23.22 48.18
N HIS A 23 -24.85 23.41 46.93
CA HIS A 23 -25.67 22.44 46.17
C HIS A 23 -24.99 21.08 46.03
N ALA A 24 -23.69 21.06 45.63
CA ALA A 24 -22.92 19.85 45.54
C ALA A 24 -22.75 19.12 46.90
N TYR A 25 -22.65 19.89 47.98
CA TYR A 25 -22.57 19.31 49.33
C TYR A 25 -23.91 18.73 49.81
N GLU A 26 -25.04 19.42 49.55
CA GLU A 26 -26.39 18.94 49.82
C GLU A 26 -26.71 17.68 48.99
N GLU A 27 -26.35 17.64 47.72
CA GLU A 27 -26.45 16.44 46.87
C GLU A 27 -25.58 15.28 47.36
N ALA A 28 -24.40 15.55 47.90
CA ALA A 28 -23.50 14.52 48.45
C ALA A 28 -24.00 13.93 49.79
N GLN A 29 -24.79 14.71 50.58
CA GLN A 29 -25.41 14.21 51.79
C GLN A 29 -26.68 13.40 51.52
N ASP A 30 -27.41 13.68 50.43
CA ASP A 30 -28.62 12.97 50.04
C ASP A 30 -28.25 11.67 49.26
N LYS A 31 -27.49 10.77 49.91
CA LYS A 31 -27.01 9.49 49.32
C LYS A 31 -28.12 8.52 48.93
N GLU A 32 -29.38 8.84 49.15
CA GLU A 32 -30.52 7.99 48.76
C GLU A 32 -31.31 8.50 47.55
N SER A 33 -31.07 9.72 47.07
CA SER A 33 -31.76 10.20 45.86
C SER A 33 -31.00 9.75 44.60
N LYS A 34 -31.46 8.67 43.97
CA LYS A 34 -31.14 8.41 42.56
C LYS A 34 -31.42 9.67 41.75
N PRO A 35 -30.49 10.13 40.89
CA PRO A 35 -30.77 11.29 40.04
C PRO A 35 -32.08 11.05 39.30
N PRO A 36 -32.99 12.04 39.22
CA PRO A 36 -34.28 11.85 38.58
C PRO A 36 -34.08 11.31 37.19
N GLU A 37 -34.65 10.13 36.88
CA GLU A 37 -34.62 9.58 35.54
C GLU A 37 -35.19 10.63 34.59
N ARG A 38 -34.33 11.23 33.77
CA ARG A 38 -34.75 12.15 32.71
C ARG A 38 -35.75 11.41 31.84
N LYS A 39 -37.01 11.82 31.84
CA LYS A 39 -38.04 11.28 30.95
C LYS A 39 -37.49 11.31 29.54
N LYS A 40 -37.22 10.14 28.95
CA LYS A 40 -36.76 10.00 27.58
C LYS A 40 -37.85 10.49 26.66
N HIS A 41 -37.67 11.65 26.05
CA HIS A 41 -38.57 12.12 25.00
C HIS A 41 -38.46 11.18 23.78
N PRO A 42 -39.59 10.86 23.15
CA PRO A 42 -39.57 10.00 21.95
C PRO A 42 -38.71 10.61 20.85
N SER A 43 -37.78 9.83 20.28
CA SER A 43 -36.92 10.25 19.22
C SER A 43 -37.59 10.11 17.85
N LYS A 44 -37.36 11.04 16.94
CA LYS A 44 -37.79 10.92 15.54
C LYS A 44 -37.27 9.64 14.87
N LEU A 45 -36.23 8.99 15.42
CA LEU A 45 -35.69 7.73 14.95
C LEU A 45 -36.45 6.49 15.45
N ASP A 46 -37.27 6.61 16.47
CA ASP A 46 -37.87 5.43 17.11
C ASP A 46 -38.64 4.53 16.13
N PRO A 47 -39.44 5.08 15.19
CA PRO A 47 -40.13 4.24 14.18
C PRO A 47 -39.19 3.54 13.18
N TYR A 48 -37.95 4.01 13.04
CA TYR A 48 -37.00 3.53 12.04
C TYR A 48 -35.86 2.69 12.63
N ARG A 49 -35.84 2.46 13.97
CA ARG A 49 -34.73 1.78 14.64
C ARG A 49 -34.49 0.37 14.14
N GLU A 50 -35.51 -0.43 13.91
CA GLU A 50 -35.39 -1.79 13.38
C GLU A 50 -34.82 -1.78 11.98
N ILE A 51 -35.34 -0.92 11.11
CA ILE A 51 -34.86 -0.76 9.74
C ILE A 51 -33.37 -0.35 9.73
N ILE A 52 -33.00 0.60 10.59
CA ILE A 52 -31.59 1.04 10.68
C ILE A 52 -30.69 -0.10 11.16
N GLN A 53 -31.14 -0.90 12.15
CA GLN A 53 -30.35 -2.02 12.67
C GLN A 53 -30.16 -3.10 11.62
N ASP A 54 -31.17 -3.42 10.79
CA ASP A 54 -31.04 -4.41 9.72
C ASP A 54 -30.10 -3.92 8.64
N LYS A 55 -30.21 -2.65 8.23
CA LYS A 55 -29.28 -2.08 7.23
C LYS A 55 -27.83 -1.93 7.76
N ILE A 56 -27.63 -1.82 9.07
CA ILE A 56 -26.29 -1.91 9.67
C ILE A 56 -25.73 -3.33 9.59
N LYS A 57 -26.57 -4.37 9.74
CA LYS A 57 -26.15 -5.78 9.54
C LYS A 57 -25.71 -6.02 8.09
N ASP A 58 -26.43 -5.41 7.15
CA ASP A 58 -26.10 -5.42 5.71
C ASP A 58 -24.90 -4.54 5.35
N GLN A 59 -24.14 -4.05 6.34
CA GLN A 59 -22.96 -3.20 6.19
C GLN A 59 -23.19 -1.86 5.44
N CYS A 60 -24.41 -1.39 5.35
CA CYS A 60 -24.73 -0.13 4.71
C CYS A 60 -24.07 1.06 5.41
N SER A 61 -23.71 2.09 4.64
CA SER A 61 -23.19 3.34 5.20
C SER A 61 -24.28 4.13 5.93
N ALA A 62 -23.91 4.91 6.97
CA ALA A 62 -24.87 5.75 7.67
C ALA A 62 -25.59 6.75 6.75
N TYR A 63 -24.91 7.22 5.70
CA TYR A 63 -25.49 8.11 4.71
C TYR A 63 -26.53 7.41 3.81
N SER A 64 -26.22 6.20 3.35
CA SER A 64 -27.15 5.40 2.56
C SER A 64 -28.41 5.04 3.38
N ILE A 65 -28.23 4.70 4.67
CA ILE A 65 -29.35 4.44 5.59
C ILE A 65 -30.19 5.71 5.76
N PHE A 66 -29.56 6.87 5.96
CA PHE A 66 -30.27 8.15 6.06
C PHE A 66 -31.13 8.42 4.83
N LYS A 67 -30.56 8.29 3.62
CA LYS A 67 -31.31 8.49 2.38
C LYS A 67 -32.46 7.50 2.23
N PHE A 68 -32.23 6.25 2.61
CA PHE A 68 -33.29 5.23 2.55
C PHE A 68 -34.47 5.53 3.46
N ILE A 69 -34.23 5.93 4.73
CA ILE A 69 -35.33 6.28 5.66
C ILE A 69 -35.95 7.64 5.34
N GLU A 70 -35.19 8.58 4.74
CA GLU A 70 -35.71 9.85 4.23
C GLU A 70 -36.80 9.62 3.18
N HIS A 71 -36.57 8.71 2.21
CA HIS A 71 -37.58 8.29 1.25
C HIS A 71 -38.79 7.58 1.90
N LYS A 72 -38.64 7.06 3.11
CA LYS A 72 -39.72 6.48 3.90
C LYS A 72 -40.43 7.48 4.85
N GLY A 73 -40.11 8.78 4.69
CA GLY A 73 -40.79 9.85 5.44
C GLY A 73 -40.06 10.31 6.72
N PHE A 74 -38.76 9.94 6.91
CA PHE A 74 -37.99 10.44 8.05
C PHE A 74 -37.67 11.93 7.88
N GLY A 75 -38.22 12.78 8.74
CA GLY A 75 -38.00 14.24 8.76
C GLY A 75 -36.96 14.70 9.79
N GLY A 76 -35.91 13.91 10.04
CA GLY A 76 -34.81 14.25 10.94
C GLY A 76 -33.51 14.56 10.21
N SER A 77 -32.47 14.98 10.96
CA SER A 77 -31.16 15.29 10.37
C SER A 77 -30.29 14.04 10.18
N TYR A 78 -29.36 14.10 9.21
CA TYR A 78 -28.34 13.08 8.99
C TYR A 78 -27.48 12.85 10.25
N SER A 79 -27.15 13.92 11.00
CA SER A 79 -26.35 13.82 12.24
C SER A 79 -26.98 12.89 13.26
N LEU A 80 -28.32 12.89 13.40
CA LEU A 80 -29.04 12.02 14.31
C LEU A 80 -28.88 10.54 13.91
N VAL A 81 -29.03 10.24 12.62
CA VAL A 81 -28.84 8.89 12.07
C VAL A 81 -27.39 8.44 12.21
N LYS A 82 -26.43 9.30 11.88
CA LYS A 82 -25.00 9.03 12.01
C LYS A 82 -24.61 8.67 13.45
N THR A 83 -25.06 9.46 14.42
CA THR A 83 -24.81 9.22 15.85
C THR A 83 -25.40 7.89 16.30
N TYR A 84 -26.62 7.58 15.91
CA TYR A 84 -27.26 6.32 16.26
C TYR A 84 -26.56 5.10 15.63
N CYS A 85 -26.21 5.17 14.35
CA CYS A 85 -25.43 4.13 13.67
C CYS A 85 -24.06 3.92 14.36
N HIS A 86 -23.41 4.99 14.78
CA HIS A 86 -22.13 4.93 15.49
C HIS A 86 -22.26 4.24 16.86
N GLN A 87 -23.29 4.58 17.63
CA GLN A 87 -23.57 3.95 18.92
C GLN A 87 -23.80 2.44 18.78
N ILE A 88 -24.58 2.00 17.76
CA ILE A 88 -24.83 0.57 17.53
C ILE A 88 -23.55 -0.15 17.08
N LYS A 89 -22.73 0.48 16.21
CA LYS A 89 -21.46 -0.08 15.78
C LYS A 89 -20.47 -0.19 16.93
N GLN A 90 -20.37 0.81 17.80
CA GLN A 90 -19.53 0.77 19.00
C GLN A 90 -19.98 -0.31 19.99
N ALA A 91 -21.28 -0.50 20.21
CA ALA A 91 -21.79 -1.55 21.09
C ALA A 91 -21.41 -2.97 20.62
N LYS A 92 -21.07 -3.16 19.34
CA LYS A 92 -20.62 -4.46 18.79
C LYS A 92 -19.10 -4.71 18.89
N VAL A 93 -18.29 -3.72 19.28
CA VAL A 93 -16.82 -3.77 19.17
C VAL A 93 -16.14 -3.77 20.55
N HIS A 94 -16.56 -4.63 21.46
CA HIS A 94 -15.72 -4.94 22.63
C HIS A 94 -15.11 -6.35 22.53
N LYS A 95 -14.48 -6.66 21.37
CA LYS A 95 -13.47 -7.71 21.34
C LYS A 95 -12.15 -7.04 21.68
N ALA A 96 -11.58 -7.40 22.83
CA ALA A 96 -10.21 -7.02 23.15
C ALA A 96 -9.29 -7.41 22.00
N THR A 97 -8.65 -6.43 21.37
CA THR A 97 -7.61 -6.68 20.37
C THR A 97 -6.32 -6.94 21.11
N VAL A 98 -5.80 -8.16 21.01
CA VAL A 98 -4.46 -8.45 21.50
C VAL A 98 -3.48 -7.69 20.60
N ARG A 99 -2.69 -6.80 21.21
CA ARG A 99 -1.58 -6.16 20.49
C ARG A 99 -0.55 -7.24 20.19
N VAL A 100 -0.35 -7.51 18.89
CA VAL A 100 0.68 -8.47 18.45
C VAL A 100 2.03 -7.79 18.64
N GLU A 101 2.86 -8.34 19.52
CA GLU A 101 4.25 -7.94 19.62
C GLU A 101 5.05 -8.62 18.52
N HIS A 102 5.84 -7.85 17.81
CA HIS A 102 6.68 -8.33 16.72
C HIS A 102 8.12 -8.42 17.23
N SER A 103 8.79 -9.53 16.95
CA SER A 103 10.22 -9.71 17.23
C SER A 103 11.05 -9.26 16.02
N PRO A 104 12.26 -8.69 16.24
CA PRO A 104 13.12 -8.23 15.15
C PRO A 104 13.53 -9.42 14.26
N GLY A 105 13.55 -9.20 12.95
CA GLY A 105 13.93 -10.19 11.94
C GLY A 105 13.01 -11.42 11.83
N LEU A 106 11.91 -11.47 12.60
CA LEU A 106 11.03 -12.63 12.58
C LEU A 106 10.16 -12.67 11.32
N SER A 107 9.52 -11.57 10.96
CA SER A 107 8.52 -11.60 9.91
C SER A 107 8.54 -10.38 9.00
N ALA A 108 8.09 -10.59 7.75
CA ALA A 108 7.66 -9.53 6.86
C ALA A 108 6.21 -9.77 6.41
N GLN A 109 5.55 -8.71 5.95
CA GLN A 109 4.23 -8.76 5.34
C GLN A 109 4.31 -8.23 3.92
N VAL A 110 3.70 -8.96 2.98
CA VAL A 110 3.68 -8.64 1.55
C VAL A 110 2.26 -8.49 1.06
N ASP A 111 2.04 -7.49 0.24
CA ASP A 111 0.76 -7.25 -0.44
C ASP A 111 0.96 -6.49 -1.75
N TRP A 112 -0.12 -6.35 -2.53
CA TRP A 112 -0.20 -5.51 -3.70
C TRP A 112 -1.23 -4.41 -3.50
N LYS A 113 -0.87 -3.18 -3.85
CA LYS A 113 -1.86 -2.16 -4.16
C LYS A 113 -2.15 -2.26 -5.65
N GLU A 114 -3.29 -2.82 -5.95
CA GLU A 114 -3.68 -3.16 -7.32
C GLU A 114 -4.36 -1.99 -8.02
N ASP A 115 -4.29 -2.01 -9.37
CA ASP A 115 -5.08 -1.18 -10.28
C ASP A 115 -5.01 0.33 -9.95
N MET A 116 -3.81 0.80 -9.62
CA MET A 116 -3.56 2.23 -9.48
C MET A 116 -3.60 2.87 -10.86
N ARG A 117 -4.27 4.00 -10.95
CA ARG A 117 -4.39 4.78 -12.18
C ARG A 117 -4.08 6.23 -11.88
N LEU A 118 -3.11 6.78 -12.59
CA LEU A 118 -2.77 8.19 -12.59
C LEU A 118 -2.65 8.69 -14.04
N ILE A 119 -2.86 9.97 -14.23
CA ILE A 119 -2.78 10.63 -15.52
C ILE A 119 -1.63 11.62 -15.45
N SER A 120 -0.75 11.62 -16.45
CA SER A 120 0.34 12.57 -16.55
C SER A 120 -0.19 13.98 -16.90
N ASN A 121 0.67 14.99 -16.80
CA ASN A 121 0.34 16.36 -17.25
C ASN A 121 0.16 16.45 -18.78
N GLN A 122 0.63 15.42 -19.53
CA GLN A 122 0.43 15.30 -20.97
C GLN A 122 -0.89 14.56 -21.32
N GLY A 123 -1.64 14.10 -20.32
CA GLY A 123 -2.88 13.35 -20.51
C GLY A 123 -2.69 11.84 -20.73
N GLU A 124 -1.46 11.32 -20.61
CA GLU A 124 -1.19 9.89 -20.71
C GLU A 124 -1.68 9.17 -19.45
N ILE A 125 -2.32 8.02 -19.64
CA ILE A 125 -2.89 7.22 -18.56
C ILE A 125 -1.94 6.11 -18.20
N PHE A 126 -1.49 6.09 -16.93
CA PHE A 126 -0.66 5.04 -16.37
C PHE A 126 -1.50 4.13 -15.47
N GLU A 127 -1.59 2.86 -15.84
CA GLU A 127 -2.20 1.81 -15.04
C GLU A 127 -1.08 0.90 -14.51
N PHE A 128 -0.96 0.80 -13.20
CA PHE A 128 0.15 0.12 -12.53
C PHE A 128 -0.28 -0.47 -11.20
N ASN A 129 0.58 -1.32 -10.66
CA ASN A 129 0.44 -1.86 -9.31
C ASN A 129 1.63 -1.41 -8.46
N ILE A 130 1.46 -1.45 -7.15
CA ILE A 130 2.56 -1.18 -6.23
C ILE A 130 2.76 -2.42 -5.37
N PHE A 131 3.99 -2.95 -5.41
CA PHE A 131 4.42 -3.98 -4.49
C PHE A 131 4.69 -3.37 -3.12
N LEU A 132 4.17 -4.00 -2.09
CA LEU A 132 4.26 -3.54 -0.71
C LEU A 132 4.94 -4.61 0.14
N TYR A 133 6.03 -4.24 0.77
CA TYR A 133 6.74 -5.06 1.74
C TYR A 133 6.98 -4.27 3.01
N VAL A 134 6.75 -4.86 4.16
CA VAL A 134 6.98 -4.21 5.46
C VAL A 134 7.51 -5.19 6.49
N LEU A 135 8.52 -4.79 7.24
CA LEU A 135 8.99 -5.46 8.44
C LEU A 135 8.16 -4.95 9.64
N PRO A 136 7.29 -5.79 10.25
CA PRO A 136 6.34 -5.31 11.26
C PRO A 136 6.99 -4.80 12.55
N TYR A 137 8.21 -5.21 12.86
CA TYR A 137 8.93 -4.76 14.07
C TYR A 137 9.41 -3.31 13.92
N SER A 138 10.25 -3.01 12.95
CA SER A 138 10.79 -1.65 12.73
C SER A 138 9.81 -0.74 12.00
N LYS A 139 8.84 -1.28 11.31
CA LYS A 139 8.00 -0.59 10.31
C LYS A 139 8.77 -0.20 9.04
N LYS A 140 9.99 -0.75 8.83
CA LYS A 140 10.74 -0.56 7.59
C LYS A 140 9.95 -1.08 6.41
N LYS A 141 9.87 -0.26 5.38
CA LYS A 141 9.06 -0.50 4.19
C LYS A 141 9.94 -0.58 2.96
N TYR A 142 9.56 -1.42 2.04
CA TYR A 142 9.99 -1.38 0.66
C TYR A 142 8.76 -1.30 -0.24
N VAL A 143 8.77 -0.35 -1.15
CA VAL A 143 7.66 -0.06 -2.05
C VAL A 143 8.21 0.13 -3.45
N THR A 144 7.68 -0.58 -4.43
CA THR A 144 8.09 -0.42 -5.83
C THR A 144 6.90 -0.53 -6.78
N LEU A 145 6.97 0.21 -7.88
CA LEU A 145 5.98 0.19 -8.94
C LEU A 145 6.18 -1.03 -9.84
N THR A 146 5.09 -1.66 -10.23
CA THR A 146 5.11 -2.78 -11.18
C THR A 146 3.94 -2.69 -12.16
N PHE A 147 4.09 -3.31 -13.33
CA PHE A 147 3.07 -3.27 -14.38
C PHE A 147 2.29 -4.56 -14.49
N ASP A 148 2.78 -5.61 -13.84
CA ASP A 148 2.05 -6.85 -13.68
C ASP A 148 2.27 -7.42 -12.27
N ARG A 149 1.63 -8.53 -11.98
CA ARG A 149 1.72 -9.24 -10.70
C ARG A 149 2.05 -10.71 -10.95
N LYS A 150 2.85 -10.98 -11.97
CA LYS A 150 3.28 -12.33 -12.29
C LYS A 150 4.22 -12.88 -11.23
N GLN A 151 4.47 -14.17 -11.27
CA GLN A 151 5.34 -14.83 -10.30
C GLN A 151 6.79 -14.36 -10.43
N ASP A 152 7.27 -14.13 -11.66
CA ASP A 152 8.62 -13.62 -11.90
C ASP A 152 8.77 -12.21 -11.30
N THR A 153 7.80 -11.32 -11.56
CA THR A 153 7.77 -9.97 -10.98
C THR A 153 7.71 -10.01 -9.44
N LEU A 154 6.98 -10.97 -8.86
CA LEU A 154 6.98 -11.17 -7.42
C LEU A 154 8.37 -11.56 -6.90
N PHE A 155 9.08 -12.46 -7.59
CA PHE A 155 10.43 -12.86 -7.20
C PHE A 155 11.41 -11.69 -7.28
N GLU A 156 11.39 -10.94 -8.36
CA GLU A 156 12.19 -9.72 -8.53
C GLU A 156 11.92 -8.70 -7.41
N CYS A 157 10.65 -8.47 -7.08
CA CYS A 157 10.29 -7.56 -5.99
C CYS A 157 10.76 -8.05 -4.62
N LEU A 158 10.72 -9.37 -4.38
CA LEU A 158 11.23 -9.95 -3.14
C LEU A 158 12.76 -9.88 -3.06
N ASP A 159 13.45 -10.14 -4.17
CA ASP A 159 14.90 -10.04 -4.29
C ASP A 159 15.38 -8.64 -3.90
N ASP A 160 14.77 -7.59 -4.48
CA ASP A 160 15.09 -6.21 -4.13
C ASP A 160 14.72 -5.86 -2.68
N ALA A 161 13.56 -6.32 -2.22
CA ALA A 161 13.17 -6.07 -0.84
C ALA A 161 14.24 -6.63 0.13
N PHE A 162 14.77 -7.82 -0.15
CA PHE A 162 15.85 -8.43 0.65
C PHE A 162 17.15 -7.63 0.55
N TYR A 163 17.50 -7.17 -0.65
CA TYR A 163 18.66 -6.31 -0.85
C TYR A 163 18.53 -4.99 -0.08
N GLN A 164 17.40 -4.28 -0.24
CA GLN A 164 17.14 -2.98 0.38
C GLN A 164 16.99 -3.06 1.90
N THR A 165 16.47 -4.16 2.42
CA THR A 165 16.37 -4.37 3.87
C THR A 165 17.59 -5.05 4.49
N GLY A 166 18.59 -5.40 3.66
CA GLY A 166 19.86 -5.97 4.11
C GLY A 166 19.77 -7.41 4.59
N GLY A 167 18.72 -8.14 4.23
CA GLY A 167 18.57 -9.56 4.61
C GLY A 167 17.15 -10.09 4.48
N VAL A 168 16.97 -11.33 4.87
CA VAL A 168 15.73 -12.10 4.71
C VAL A 168 15.13 -12.40 6.09
N PRO A 169 13.87 -12.07 6.36
CA PRO A 169 13.21 -12.44 7.61
C PRO A 169 12.91 -13.95 7.66
N LYS A 170 12.70 -14.50 8.84
CA LYS A 170 12.41 -15.95 9.01
C LYS A 170 11.09 -16.37 8.35
N GLU A 171 10.09 -15.49 8.38
CA GLU A 171 8.76 -15.75 7.85
C GLU A 171 8.30 -14.59 6.97
N ILE A 172 7.58 -14.88 5.88
CA ILE A 172 6.92 -13.87 5.08
C ILE A 172 5.44 -14.21 4.93
N TRP A 173 4.61 -13.25 5.29
CA TRP A 173 3.16 -13.37 5.29
C TRP A 173 2.58 -12.83 3.99
N PHE A 174 1.93 -13.71 3.23
CA PHE A 174 1.28 -13.39 1.96
C PHE A 174 -0.23 -13.49 2.08
N ASP A 175 -0.93 -12.71 1.28
CA ASP A 175 -2.33 -13.00 1.02
C ASP A 175 -2.49 -14.23 0.11
N ASN A 176 -3.72 -14.69 -0.08
CA ASN A 176 -4.01 -15.86 -0.92
C ASN A 176 -3.92 -15.52 -2.43
N MET A 177 -2.80 -14.93 -2.84
CA MET A 177 -2.54 -14.61 -4.24
C MET A 177 -2.14 -15.88 -5.03
N LYS A 178 -2.64 -15.99 -6.26
CA LYS A 178 -2.42 -17.17 -7.14
C LYS A 178 -0.96 -17.43 -7.48
N THR A 179 -0.11 -16.44 -7.39
CA THR A 179 1.34 -16.54 -7.61
C THR A 179 2.06 -17.23 -6.45
N VAL A 180 1.42 -17.33 -5.29
CA VAL A 180 1.97 -17.91 -4.06
C VAL A 180 1.28 -19.21 -3.70
N VAL A 181 -0.04 -19.26 -3.76
CA VAL A 181 -0.84 -20.42 -3.34
C VAL A 181 -1.70 -20.95 -4.48
N ASP A 182 -1.63 -22.27 -4.74
CA ASP A 182 -2.51 -22.96 -5.68
C ASP A 182 -3.89 -23.17 -5.06
N HIS A 183 -3.93 -23.49 -3.76
CA HIS A 183 -5.16 -23.64 -2.99
C HIS A 183 -5.06 -22.93 -1.66
N SER A 184 -6.00 -22.01 -1.41
CA SER A 184 -6.11 -21.28 -0.17
C SER A 184 -6.42 -22.19 1.01
N ARG A 185 -5.96 -21.81 2.20
CA ARG A 185 -6.29 -22.49 3.43
C ARG A 185 -7.81 -22.49 3.68
N SER A 186 -8.39 -23.65 3.91
CA SER A 186 -9.77 -23.80 4.42
C SER A 186 -9.76 -24.11 5.92
N GLN A 187 -10.95 -24.29 6.53
CA GLN A 187 -11.04 -24.75 7.92
C GLN A 187 -10.46 -26.16 8.11
N PHE A 188 -10.42 -26.95 7.03
CA PHE A 188 -10.06 -28.38 7.06
C PHE A 188 -8.78 -28.72 6.29
N SER A 189 -8.17 -27.76 5.56
CA SER A 189 -6.96 -28.00 4.77
C SER A 189 -5.86 -26.97 5.01
N LYS A 190 -4.61 -27.43 4.97
CA LYS A 190 -3.43 -26.53 4.94
C LYS A 190 -3.35 -25.85 3.58
N PRO A 191 -2.75 -24.64 3.49
CA PRO A 191 -2.51 -23.98 2.22
C PRO A 191 -1.54 -24.83 1.38
N HIS A 192 -1.80 -24.91 0.08
CA HIS A 192 -0.90 -25.55 -0.87
C HIS A 192 -0.17 -24.46 -1.65
N PHE A 193 1.12 -24.30 -1.38
CA PHE A 193 1.96 -23.32 -2.07
C PHE A 193 2.31 -23.80 -3.47
N ASN A 194 2.42 -22.88 -4.41
CA ASN A 194 2.94 -23.15 -5.74
C ASN A 194 4.37 -23.74 -5.64
N LYS A 195 4.66 -24.78 -6.42
CA LYS A 195 5.94 -25.52 -6.33
C LYS A 195 7.16 -24.61 -6.56
N ARG A 196 7.10 -23.75 -7.60
CA ARG A 196 8.20 -22.84 -7.95
C ARG A 196 8.38 -21.78 -6.87
N PHE A 197 7.30 -21.22 -6.37
CA PHE A 197 7.33 -20.28 -5.24
C PHE A 197 7.90 -20.92 -3.97
N TYR A 198 7.50 -22.14 -3.67
CA TYR A 198 8.00 -22.85 -2.49
C TYR A 198 9.50 -23.19 -2.59
N ALA A 199 9.99 -23.54 -3.79
CA ALA A 199 11.41 -23.69 -4.05
C ALA A 199 12.15 -22.36 -3.83
N PHE A 200 11.67 -21.27 -4.44
CA PHE A 200 12.22 -19.93 -4.23
C PHE A 200 12.31 -19.55 -2.75
N SER A 201 11.24 -19.80 -1.97
CA SER A 201 11.23 -19.48 -0.54
C SER A 201 12.29 -20.23 0.25
N LYS A 202 12.60 -21.47 -0.12
CA LYS A 202 13.66 -22.27 0.52
C LYS A 202 15.05 -21.75 0.18
N ASP A 203 15.28 -21.45 -1.10
CA ASP A 203 16.58 -20.96 -1.56
C ASP A 203 16.85 -19.55 -1.02
N ALA A 204 15.80 -18.72 -0.88
CA ALA A 204 15.89 -17.42 -0.23
C ALA A 204 16.01 -17.50 1.31
N GLY A 205 15.66 -18.64 1.92
CA GLY A 205 15.82 -18.88 3.35
C GLY A 205 14.66 -18.39 4.24
N PHE A 206 13.44 -18.26 3.70
CA PHE A 206 12.26 -17.89 4.50
C PHE A 206 11.15 -18.94 4.47
N THR A 207 10.30 -18.92 5.49
CA THR A 207 9.08 -19.73 5.55
C THR A 207 7.89 -18.90 5.07
N PRO A 208 7.21 -19.30 3.98
CA PRO A 208 6.02 -18.60 3.53
C PRO A 208 4.80 -18.94 4.41
N ILE A 209 4.07 -17.91 4.81
CA ILE A 209 2.84 -18.03 5.60
C ILE A 209 1.67 -17.47 4.79
N ALA A 210 0.69 -18.32 4.46
CA ALA A 210 -0.55 -17.85 3.86
C ALA A 210 -1.51 -17.34 4.94
N CYS A 211 -2.00 -16.12 4.78
CA CYS A 211 -2.95 -15.51 5.70
C CYS A 211 -4.27 -16.30 5.74
N ARG A 212 -4.88 -16.36 6.91
CA ARG A 212 -6.21 -16.98 7.04
C ARG A 212 -7.26 -16.04 6.45
N PRO A 213 -8.17 -16.54 5.61
CA PRO A 213 -9.29 -15.75 5.15
C PRO A 213 -10.07 -15.15 6.33
N PHE A 214 -10.55 -13.93 6.18
CA PHE A 214 -11.38 -13.22 7.17
C PHE A 214 -10.73 -12.93 8.54
N ARG A 215 -9.39 -12.90 8.63
CA ARG A 215 -8.66 -12.42 9.83
C ARG A 215 -7.75 -11.25 9.50
N PRO A 216 -8.27 -10.01 9.40
CA PRO A 216 -7.49 -8.82 9.02
C PRO A 216 -6.39 -8.46 10.02
N GLN A 217 -6.47 -8.94 11.27
CA GLN A 217 -5.50 -8.62 12.32
C GLN A 217 -4.07 -9.11 12.04
N THR A 218 -3.88 -10.07 11.13
CA THR A 218 -2.57 -10.64 10.82
C THR A 218 -1.75 -9.83 9.82
N LYS A 219 -2.36 -8.93 9.05
CA LYS A 219 -1.73 -8.10 8.00
C LYS A 219 -1.86 -6.58 8.23
N GLY A 220 -2.15 -6.17 9.46
CA GLY A 220 -2.44 -4.76 9.77
C GLY A 220 -1.36 -3.76 9.34
N CYS A 221 -0.09 -4.16 9.29
CA CYS A 221 1.00 -3.28 8.88
C CYS A 221 0.98 -3.01 7.38
N VAL A 222 0.88 -4.05 6.55
CA VAL A 222 0.86 -3.88 5.09
C VAL A 222 -0.47 -3.29 4.60
N GLU A 223 -1.58 -3.58 5.26
CA GLU A 223 -2.87 -2.93 4.97
C GLU A 223 -2.84 -1.42 5.28
N ALA A 224 -2.15 -1.02 6.36
CA ALA A 224 -1.92 0.39 6.65
C ALA A 224 -1.05 1.04 5.58
N LEU A 225 0.01 0.36 5.13
CA LEU A 225 0.86 0.81 4.04
C LEU A 225 0.07 0.95 2.74
N ALA A 226 -0.78 -0.02 2.38
CA ALA A 226 -1.64 0.03 1.20
C ALA A 226 -2.58 1.26 1.17
N ARG A 227 -3.03 1.72 2.35
CA ARG A 227 -3.78 2.99 2.46
C ARG A 227 -2.88 4.21 2.34
N THR A 228 -1.66 4.11 2.84
CA THR A 228 -0.73 5.24 2.85
C THR A 228 -0.20 5.57 1.46
N VAL A 229 0.01 4.56 0.60
CA VAL A 229 0.44 4.78 -0.80
C VAL A 229 -0.63 5.49 -1.65
N ASP A 230 -1.88 5.61 -1.18
CA ASP A 230 -2.86 6.50 -1.81
C ASP A 230 -2.45 7.98 -1.77
N ARG A 231 -1.42 8.37 -1.01
CA ARG A 231 -0.78 9.70 -1.10
C ARG A 231 -0.30 10.01 -2.51
N LEU A 232 0.07 9.02 -3.32
CA LEU A 232 0.44 9.20 -4.72
C LEU A 232 -0.66 9.83 -5.57
N ARG A 233 -1.93 9.72 -5.17
CA ARG A 233 -3.05 10.30 -5.91
C ARG A 233 -3.02 11.82 -6.01
N VAL A 234 -2.29 12.50 -5.13
CA VAL A 234 -2.10 13.96 -5.18
C VAL A 234 -1.31 14.39 -6.41
N TYR A 235 -0.45 13.50 -6.93
CA TYR A 235 0.36 13.75 -8.12
C TYR A 235 -0.36 13.49 -9.45
N ASN A 236 -1.67 13.22 -9.42
CA ASN A 236 -2.47 13.09 -10.64
C ASN A 236 -2.44 14.40 -11.43
N HIS A 237 -2.01 14.36 -12.69
CA HIS A 237 -1.70 15.50 -13.57
C HIS A 237 -0.47 16.34 -13.17
N GLU A 238 0.36 15.86 -12.23
CA GLU A 238 1.52 16.61 -11.73
C GLU A 238 2.86 15.95 -12.09
N PHE A 239 2.88 14.93 -12.93
CA PHE A 239 4.08 14.26 -13.41
C PHE A 239 4.06 14.13 -14.94
N TYR A 240 5.23 14.00 -15.55
CA TYR A 240 5.38 13.97 -17.01
C TYR A 240 5.19 12.57 -17.59
N ASP A 241 5.86 11.58 -17.02
CA ASP A 241 6.02 10.26 -17.62
C ASP A 241 6.19 9.15 -16.56
N ALA A 242 6.47 7.96 -17.06
CA ALA A 242 6.61 6.79 -16.21
C ALA A 242 7.89 6.83 -15.36
N VAL A 243 8.96 7.53 -15.79
CA VAL A 243 10.20 7.67 -15.01
C VAL A 243 9.92 8.50 -13.78
N GLU A 244 9.33 9.68 -13.99
CA GLU A 244 8.97 10.55 -12.88
C GLU A 244 7.97 9.87 -11.93
N LEU A 245 7.03 9.09 -12.48
CA LEU A 245 6.13 8.28 -11.66
C LEU A 245 6.88 7.26 -10.79
N CYS A 246 7.91 6.60 -11.34
CA CYS A 246 8.77 5.70 -10.58
C CYS A 246 9.53 6.44 -9.48
N HIS A 247 10.08 7.62 -9.78
CA HIS A 247 10.74 8.46 -8.77
C HIS A 247 9.78 8.89 -7.67
N LEU A 248 8.53 9.25 -8.00
CA LEU A 248 7.52 9.57 -7.00
C LEU A 248 7.25 8.40 -6.05
N VAL A 249 7.19 7.17 -6.57
CA VAL A 249 7.01 5.98 -5.73
C VAL A 249 8.24 5.73 -4.85
N ASN A 250 9.44 5.86 -5.39
CA ASN A 250 10.68 5.70 -4.64
C ASN A 250 10.82 6.77 -3.55
N ASN A 251 10.57 8.04 -3.88
CA ASN A 251 10.58 9.15 -2.93
C ASN A 251 9.58 8.93 -1.81
N LEU A 252 8.36 8.50 -2.13
CA LEU A 252 7.38 8.14 -1.11
C LEU A 252 7.90 7.02 -0.19
N CYS A 253 8.59 6.01 -0.72
CA CYS A 253 9.18 4.95 0.09
C CYS A 253 10.21 5.51 1.07
N VAL A 254 11.10 6.41 0.62
CA VAL A 254 12.10 7.09 1.44
C VAL A 254 11.42 7.95 2.51
N GLU A 255 10.45 8.78 2.15
CA GLU A 255 9.67 9.60 3.09
C GLU A 255 9.04 8.74 4.19
N LEU A 256 8.35 7.66 3.81
CA LEU A 256 7.68 6.78 4.76
C LEU A 256 8.63 6.05 5.73
N ASN A 257 9.89 5.89 5.36
CA ASN A 257 10.91 5.31 6.23
C ASN A 257 11.57 6.34 7.15
N ASN A 258 11.52 7.63 6.78
CA ASN A 258 12.01 8.75 7.57
C ASN A 258 10.92 9.44 8.43
N GLU A 259 9.64 9.15 8.20
CA GLU A 259 8.55 9.64 9.06
C GLU A 259 8.53 8.91 10.41
N VAL A 260 8.43 9.65 11.51
CA VAL A 260 8.31 9.06 12.86
C VAL A 260 7.02 8.26 12.97
N SER A 261 7.13 6.99 13.29
CA SER A 261 5.99 6.10 13.47
C SER A 261 5.35 6.30 14.85
N GLN A 262 4.07 6.66 14.89
CA GLN A 262 3.30 6.84 16.14
C GLN A 262 3.27 5.58 17.04
N SER A 263 3.53 4.40 16.48
CA SER A 263 3.50 3.15 17.23
C SER A 263 4.84 2.82 17.91
N THR A 264 5.93 3.47 17.51
CA THR A 264 7.29 3.16 17.95
C THR A 264 8.05 4.38 18.46
N ASP A 265 7.52 5.60 18.23
CA ASP A 265 8.14 6.90 18.53
C ASP A 265 9.54 7.08 17.93
N GLN A 266 9.85 6.31 16.88
CA GLN A 266 11.11 6.32 16.12
C GLN A 266 10.81 6.28 14.63
N THR A 267 11.77 6.68 13.80
CA THR A 267 11.67 6.44 12.36
C THR A 267 11.87 4.95 12.06
N PRO A 268 11.20 4.42 11.02
CA PRO A 268 11.43 3.04 10.60
C PRO A 268 12.90 2.73 10.31
N ASP A 269 13.62 3.66 9.69
CA ASP A 269 15.04 3.51 9.34
C ASP A 269 15.95 3.42 10.57
N GLU A 270 15.79 4.30 11.53
CA GLU A 270 16.56 4.24 12.80
C GLU A 270 16.32 2.94 13.53
N ARG A 271 15.04 2.55 13.69
CA ARG A 271 14.68 1.33 14.40
C ARG A 271 15.15 0.06 13.69
N TRP A 272 15.07 0.03 12.35
CA TRP A 272 15.57 -1.06 11.55
C TRP A 272 17.08 -1.18 11.68
N GLN A 273 17.83 -0.10 11.52
CA GLN A 273 19.28 -0.10 11.56
C GLN A 273 19.83 -0.48 12.93
N THR A 274 19.16 -0.02 14.00
CA THR A 274 19.62 -0.22 15.37
C THR A 274 19.26 -1.60 15.93
N ASN A 275 18.08 -2.12 15.58
CA ASN A 275 17.51 -3.25 16.32
C ASN A 275 17.07 -4.44 15.45
N GLU A 276 16.96 -4.30 14.11
CA GLU A 276 16.37 -5.37 13.30
C GLU A 276 17.31 -5.92 12.24
N LYS A 277 18.14 -5.09 11.63
CA LYS A 277 19.01 -5.47 10.51
C LYS A 277 19.89 -6.69 10.83
N GLU A 278 20.49 -6.74 12.01
CA GLU A 278 21.36 -7.84 12.44
C GLU A 278 20.61 -9.16 12.70
N HIS A 279 19.28 -9.09 12.84
CA HIS A 279 18.44 -10.27 13.08
C HIS A 279 17.86 -10.88 11.80
N LEU A 280 18.08 -10.24 10.65
CA LEU A 280 17.73 -10.79 9.35
C LEU A 280 18.76 -11.84 8.93
N HIS A 281 18.32 -12.88 8.23
CA HIS A 281 19.23 -13.85 7.63
C HIS A 281 20.03 -13.22 6.50
N PRO A 282 21.30 -13.62 6.29
CA PRO A 282 22.09 -13.13 5.18
C PRO A 282 21.41 -13.38 3.84
N TYR A 283 21.30 -12.34 3.01
CA TYR A 283 20.78 -12.43 1.68
C TYR A 283 21.83 -13.04 0.73
N GLN A 284 21.48 -14.16 0.09
CA GLN A 284 22.36 -14.91 -0.82
C GLN A 284 21.85 -14.83 -2.26
N LYS A 285 22.19 -13.76 -2.95
CA LYS A 285 21.72 -13.50 -4.32
C LYS A 285 22.00 -14.65 -5.29
N ASN A 286 23.17 -15.29 -5.17
CA ASN A 286 23.58 -16.37 -6.08
C ASN A 286 22.62 -17.57 -6.06
N LEU A 287 21.95 -17.85 -4.94
CA LEU A 287 20.97 -18.94 -4.83
C LEU A 287 19.67 -18.62 -5.56
N LEU A 288 19.40 -17.34 -5.82
CA LEU A 288 18.19 -16.87 -6.47
C LEU A 288 18.35 -16.67 -7.98
N ASN A 289 19.58 -16.61 -8.47
CA ASN A 289 19.85 -16.44 -9.91
C ASN A 289 19.07 -17.41 -10.81
N PRO A 290 18.93 -18.72 -10.51
CA PRO A 290 18.18 -19.65 -11.35
C PRO A 290 16.70 -19.28 -11.55
N TYR A 291 16.13 -18.43 -10.70
CA TYR A 291 14.74 -17.97 -10.84
C TYR A 291 14.60 -16.78 -11.79
N PHE A 292 15.73 -16.18 -12.20
CA PHE A 292 15.82 -15.01 -13.08
C PHE A 292 16.46 -15.33 -14.43
N GLU A 293 17.05 -16.54 -14.57
CA GLU A 293 17.87 -16.96 -15.71
C GLU A 293 17.14 -17.93 -16.63
N ASP A 294 16.00 -17.66 -17.18
CA ASP A 294 15.49 -18.49 -18.28
C ASP A 294 15.09 -17.65 -19.49
N PHE A 295 15.13 -18.27 -20.69
CA PHE A 295 14.55 -17.78 -21.93
C PHE A 295 13.19 -17.13 -21.66
N ILE A 296 13.22 -15.84 -21.40
CA ILE A 296 12.07 -15.18 -20.85
C ILE A 296 11.22 -14.72 -22.01
N ARG A 297 10.13 -15.44 -22.26
CA ARG A 297 9.10 -14.95 -23.16
C ARG A 297 8.26 -13.91 -22.46
N ARG A 298 8.15 -12.74 -23.05
CA ARG A 298 7.34 -11.63 -22.54
C ARG A 298 6.45 -11.09 -23.63
N LYS A 299 5.23 -10.72 -23.25
CA LYS A 299 4.33 -10.00 -24.12
C LYS A 299 4.67 -8.52 -24.10
N VAL A 300 4.82 -7.91 -25.26
CA VAL A 300 5.02 -6.47 -25.39
C VAL A 300 3.77 -5.75 -24.88
N THR A 301 3.96 -4.80 -23.96
CA THR A 301 2.88 -4.02 -23.35
C THR A 301 2.27 -3.02 -24.34
N LYS A 302 1.17 -2.37 -23.96
CA LYS A 302 0.55 -1.30 -24.76
C LYS A 302 1.47 -0.09 -24.94
N GLU A 303 2.40 0.10 -24.00
CA GLU A 303 3.41 1.16 -24.02
C GLU A 303 4.63 0.79 -24.87
N ALA A 304 4.55 -0.25 -25.69
CA ALA A 304 5.65 -0.78 -26.49
C ALA A 304 6.90 -1.16 -25.66
N MET A 305 6.68 -1.70 -24.47
CA MET A 305 7.73 -2.08 -23.54
C MET A 305 7.73 -3.58 -23.24
N VAL A 306 8.89 -4.09 -22.90
CA VAL A 306 9.11 -5.46 -22.41
C VAL A 306 9.70 -5.37 -21.01
N ILE A 307 9.23 -6.21 -20.10
CA ILE A 307 9.68 -6.21 -18.70
C ILE A 307 10.68 -7.34 -18.50
N PHE A 308 11.87 -6.97 -18.02
CA PHE A 308 12.93 -7.90 -17.64
C PHE A 308 13.62 -7.38 -16.37
N ARG A 309 13.78 -8.23 -15.35
CA ARG A 309 14.39 -7.89 -14.04
C ARG A 309 13.87 -6.56 -13.48
N LYS A 310 12.54 -6.33 -13.54
CA LYS A 310 11.81 -5.11 -13.14
C LYS A 310 12.05 -3.88 -14.01
N CYS A 311 13.04 -3.92 -14.86
CA CYS A 311 13.31 -2.86 -15.82
C CYS A 311 12.42 -3.05 -17.06
N ARG A 312 12.04 -1.94 -17.65
CA ARG A 312 11.32 -1.90 -18.90
C ARG A 312 12.28 -1.54 -20.01
N TYR A 313 12.16 -2.22 -21.12
CA TYR A 313 12.98 -2.02 -22.31
C TYR A 313 12.06 -1.77 -23.50
N SER A 314 12.29 -0.68 -24.23
CA SER A 314 11.46 -0.34 -25.38
C SER A 314 11.68 -1.28 -26.56
N VAL A 315 10.63 -1.46 -27.33
CA VAL A 315 10.65 -2.05 -28.66
C VAL A 315 9.75 -1.24 -29.59
N ALA A 316 9.89 -1.44 -30.90
CA ALA A 316 9.06 -0.72 -31.85
C ALA A 316 7.56 -1.00 -31.61
N PRO A 317 6.66 0.02 -31.71
CA PRO A 317 5.22 -0.10 -31.41
C PRO A 317 4.49 -1.19 -32.21
N ARG A 318 4.98 -1.54 -33.39
CA ARG A 318 4.43 -2.62 -34.24
C ARG A 318 4.43 -4.01 -33.57
N TYR A 319 5.20 -4.17 -32.49
CA TYR A 319 5.27 -5.42 -31.72
C TYR A 319 4.34 -5.45 -30.51
N ILE A 320 3.56 -4.39 -30.25
CA ILE A 320 2.59 -4.37 -29.17
C ILE A 320 1.67 -5.60 -29.23
N GLY A 321 1.53 -6.27 -28.09
CA GLY A 321 0.72 -7.48 -27.97
C GLY A 321 1.37 -8.76 -28.50
N LYS A 322 2.55 -8.68 -29.15
CA LYS A 322 3.34 -9.86 -29.56
C LYS A 322 4.10 -10.43 -28.37
N GLU A 323 4.40 -11.71 -28.44
CA GLU A 323 5.27 -12.39 -27.49
C GLU A 323 6.69 -12.38 -28.05
N VAL A 324 7.63 -11.85 -27.29
CA VAL A 324 9.05 -11.72 -27.65
C VAL A 324 9.92 -12.54 -26.69
N GLU A 325 11.09 -12.95 -27.14
CA GLU A 325 12.07 -13.67 -26.35
C GLU A 325 13.15 -12.69 -25.89
N ILE A 326 13.55 -12.80 -24.62
CA ILE A 326 14.60 -11.98 -24.03
C ILE A 326 15.78 -12.87 -23.68
N GLU A 327 16.95 -12.43 -24.08
CA GLU A 327 18.22 -13.07 -23.76
C GLU A 327 19.20 -12.04 -23.21
N LEU A 328 20.13 -12.47 -22.39
CA LEU A 328 21.31 -11.68 -22.05
C LEU A 328 22.41 -11.95 -23.07
N SER A 329 23.20 -10.92 -23.39
CA SER A 329 24.43 -11.09 -24.18
C SER A 329 25.39 -12.02 -23.43
N ASP A 330 26.34 -12.63 -24.19
CA ASP A 330 27.37 -13.50 -23.61
C ASP A 330 28.19 -12.86 -22.48
N LYS A 331 28.25 -11.53 -22.43
CA LYS A 331 28.93 -10.76 -21.37
C LYS A 331 28.01 -10.34 -20.27
N GLU A 332 26.72 -10.67 -20.33
CA GLU A 332 25.66 -10.27 -19.39
C GLU A 332 25.54 -8.75 -19.19
N ASP A 333 26.00 -7.97 -20.17
CA ASP A 333 25.96 -6.50 -20.14
C ASP A 333 24.83 -5.89 -20.97
N GLN A 334 24.12 -6.72 -21.76
CA GLN A 334 23.02 -6.25 -22.62
C GLN A 334 21.82 -7.19 -22.55
N VAL A 335 20.66 -6.58 -22.63
CA VAL A 335 19.37 -7.25 -22.80
C VAL A 335 19.04 -7.27 -24.29
N GLN A 336 18.97 -8.44 -24.88
CA GLN A 336 18.66 -8.67 -26.29
C GLN A 336 17.22 -9.17 -26.41
N ILE A 337 16.42 -8.50 -27.23
CA ILE A 337 15.01 -8.81 -27.42
C ILE A 337 14.79 -9.32 -28.81
N TYR A 338 14.27 -10.54 -28.92
CA TYR A 338 14.05 -11.25 -30.17
C TYR A 338 12.57 -11.50 -30.46
N TYR A 339 12.22 -11.53 -31.74
CA TYR A 339 10.92 -11.97 -32.23
C TYR A 339 11.08 -12.93 -33.38
N ASN A 340 10.57 -14.15 -33.24
CA ASN A 340 10.73 -15.23 -34.21
C ASN A 340 12.20 -15.47 -34.65
N GLY A 341 13.14 -15.37 -33.70
CA GLY A 341 14.58 -15.54 -33.95
C GLY A 341 15.30 -14.33 -34.54
N GLU A 342 14.62 -13.22 -34.79
CA GLU A 342 15.20 -11.96 -35.27
C GLU A 342 15.42 -11.01 -34.11
N LEU A 343 16.65 -10.46 -33.98
CA LEU A 343 16.98 -9.45 -32.96
C LEU A 343 16.27 -8.13 -33.26
N LEU A 344 15.37 -7.73 -32.38
CA LEU A 344 14.63 -6.47 -32.49
C LEU A 344 15.42 -5.30 -31.93
N ARG A 345 15.92 -5.48 -30.71
CA ARG A 345 16.65 -4.45 -29.96
C ARG A 345 17.66 -5.07 -29.01
N SER A 346 18.73 -4.30 -28.76
CA SER A 346 19.68 -4.55 -27.70
C SER A 346 19.75 -3.30 -26.83
N HIS A 347 19.59 -3.47 -25.52
CA HIS A 347 19.68 -2.40 -24.53
C HIS A 347 20.79 -2.73 -23.53
N PRO A 348 21.50 -1.75 -23.00
CA PRO A 348 22.37 -1.99 -21.85
C PRO A 348 21.59 -2.61 -20.69
N LEU A 349 22.17 -3.59 -20.02
CA LEU A 349 21.59 -4.10 -18.77
C LEU A 349 21.84 -3.05 -17.68
N THR A 350 20.78 -2.48 -17.17
CA THR A 350 20.84 -1.41 -16.17
C THR A 350 19.93 -1.71 -14.99
N THR A 351 20.08 -0.98 -13.91
CA THR A 351 19.16 -0.94 -12.78
C THR A 351 18.01 0.06 -13.01
N LYS A 352 18.07 0.82 -14.11
CA LYS A 352 17.09 1.82 -14.51
C LYS A 352 15.75 1.15 -14.78
N GLN A 353 14.69 1.63 -14.18
CA GLN A 353 13.35 1.07 -14.36
C GLN A 353 12.84 1.21 -15.80
N LEU A 354 13.30 2.23 -16.54
CA LEU A 354 12.86 2.52 -17.89
C LEU A 354 14.05 2.73 -18.82
N ASN A 355 14.10 1.95 -19.90
CA ASN A 355 15.16 1.98 -20.88
C ASN A 355 14.55 2.16 -22.28
N TYR A 356 14.60 3.37 -22.77
CA TYR A 356 14.13 3.70 -24.11
C TYR A 356 15.26 3.67 -25.13
N HIS A 357 15.00 3.06 -26.29
CA HIS A 357 15.79 3.27 -27.48
C HIS A 357 15.22 4.50 -28.23
N GLU A 358 16.08 5.41 -28.68
CA GLU A 358 15.68 6.70 -29.30
C GLU A 358 14.63 6.51 -30.41
N GLU A 359 14.85 5.53 -31.30
CA GLU A 359 13.94 5.29 -32.41
C GLU A 359 12.57 4.73 -31.97
N ASP A 360 12.54 3.90 -30.93
CA ASP A 360 11.29 3.36 -30.42
C ASP A 360 10.45 4.46 -29.75
N TYR A 361 11.12 5.32 -28.94
CA TYR A 361 10.45 6.44 -28.28
C TYR A 361 9.94 7.45 -29.31
N PHE A 362 10.73 7.74 -30.35
CA PHE A 362 10.25 8.53 -31.48
C PHE A 362 8.97 7.96 -32.12
N GLN A 363 8.96 6.65 -32.41
CA GLN A 363 7.81 5.99 -33.02
C GLN A 363 6.58 6.00 -32.10
N ILE A 364 6.77 5.85 -30.79
CA ILE A 364 5.69 5.94 -29.79
C ILE A 364 5.07 7.33 -29.81
N LEU A 365 5.90 8.38 -29.71
CA LEU A 365 5.42 9.77 -29.74
C LEU A 365 4.70 10.10 -31.06
N LYS A 366 5.24 9.64 -32.18
CA LYS A 366 4.65 9.86 -33.51
C LYS A 366 3.30 9.16 -33.67
N SER A 367 3.13 7.99 -33.08
CA SER A 367 1.92 7.19 -33.26
C SER A 367 0.71 7.72 -32.48
N ASP A 368 0.93 8.49 -31.39
CA ASP A 368 -0.16 8.92 -30.49
C ASP A 368 -0.05 10.40 -30.13
N VAL A 369 0.87 10.75 -29.26
CA VAL A 369 0.90 12.07 -28.58
C VAL A 369 1.25 13.22 -29.53
N MET A 370 2.17 13.00 -30.47
CA MET A 370 2.70 14.04 -31.36
C MET A 370 2.41 13.77 -32.85
N SER A 371 1.38 13.00 -33.14
CA SER A 371 1.01 12.62 -34.52
C SER A 371 0.76 13.80 -35.47
N HIS A 372 0.54 15.00 -34.93
CA HIS A 372 0.28 16.24 -35.64
C HIS A 372 1.54 17.10 -35.89
N LYS A 373 2.71 16.67 -35.38
CA LYS A 373 3.98 17.41 -35.49
C LYS A 373 4.88 16.84 -36.59
N GLU A 374 5.80 17.66 -37.07
CA GLU A 374 6.81 17.24 -38.05
C GLU A 374 7.87 16.33 -37.38
N ASP A 375 8.42 15.41 -38.16
CA ASP A 375 9.37 14.39 -37.69
C ASP A 375 10.60 15.00 -37.00
N ASP A 376 11.09 16.14 -37.51
CA ASP A 376 12.24 16.83 -36.94
C ASP A 376 11.96 17.41 -35.55
N GLU A 377 10.76 17.91 -35.31
CA GLU A 377 10.32 18.39 -34.00
C GLU A 377 10.21 17.24 -32.99
N ILE A 378 9.64 16.12 -33.44
CA ILE A 378 9.50 14.92 -32.60
C ILE A 378 10.88 14.36 -32.23
N ARG A 379 11.82 14.29 -33.19
CA ARG A 379 13.20 13.84 -32.94
C ARG A 379 13.94 14.77 -31.99
N ALA A 380 13.78 16.08 -32.13
CA ALA A 380 14.37 17.05 -31.20
C ALA A 380 13.85 16.85 -29.77
N TYR A 381 12.52 16.71 -29.62
CA TYR A 381 11.87 16.44 -28.33
C TYR A 381 12.33 15.09 -27.73
N THR A 382 12.36 14.02 -28.54
CA THR A 382 12.85 12.70 -28.13
C THR A 382 14.23 12.78 -27.49
N ARG A 383 15.19 13.45 -28.18
CA ARG A 383 16.57 13.58 -27.69
C ARG A 383 16.67 14.40 -26.42
N GLU A 384 15.88 15.45 -26.31
CA GLU A 384 15.89 16.29 -25.10
C GLU A 384 15.31 15.53 -23.92
N SER A 385 14.18 14.84 -24.09
CA SER A 385 13.58 14.01 -23.05
C SER A 385 14.52 12.90 -22.57
N LEU A 386 15.15 12.17 -23.50
CA LEU A 386 16.06 11.09 -23.14
C LEU A 386 17.31 11.60 -22.40
N LYS A 387 17.82 12.79 -22.74
CA LYS A 387 18.95 13.42 -22.00
C LYS A 387 18.54 13.79 -20.57
N GLN A 388 17.31 14.29 -20.36
CA GLN A 388 16.82 14.61 -19.03
C GLN A 388 16.71 13.34 -18.17
N TYR A 389 16.34 12.22 -18.74
CA TYR A 389 16.33 10.92 -18.06
C TYR A 389 17.73 10.50 -17.57
N ASP A 390 18.76 10.70 -18.39
CA ASP A 390 20.12 10.34 -18.02
C ASP A 390 20.71 11.27 -16.93
N LEU A 391 20.27 12.52 -16.85
CA LEU A 391 20.75 13.51 -15.87
C LEU A 391 20.15 13.33 -14.48
N VAL A 392 18.92 12.87 -14.38
CA VAL A 392 18.22 12.71 -13.09
C VAL A 392 18.82 11.54 -12.29
N GLU A 393 19.34 10.52 -12.95
CA GLU A 393 19.91 9.34 -12.28
C GLU A 393 21.32 9.52 -11.73
N VAL A 394 22.11 10.46 -12.27
CA VAL A 394 23.46 10.76 -11.76
C VAL A 394 23.41 11.51 -10.41
N ALA A 395 22.28 12.13 -10.08
CA ALA A 395 22.11 12.84 -8.81
C ALA A 395 21.75 11.90 -7.64
N ASP A 396 21.37 10.67 -7.90
CA ASP A 396 21.03 9.68 -6.86
C ASP A 396 22.20 8.73 -6.51
N GLU A 397 23.34 8.82 -7.20
CA GLU A 397 24.58 8.05 -6.92
C GLU A 397 25.66 8.82 -6.14
N GLU A 398 25.49 10.11 -5.85
CA GLU A 398 26.33 10.91 -4.94
C GLU A 398 25.63 11.11 -3.58
#